data_0f60bb393c512d3756b78701bc35c26b
#
_entry.id   0f60bb393c512d3756b78701bc35c26b
#
_cell.length_a   1.000
_cell.length_b   1.000
_cell.length_c   1.000
_cell.angle_alpha   90.00
_cell.angle_beta   90.00
_cell.angle_gamma   90.00
#
_symmetry.space_group_name_H-M   'P 1'
#
loop_
_entity.id
_entity.type
_entity.pdbx_description
1 polymer ?
#
loop_
_entity_poly.entity_id
_entity_poly.type
_entity_poly.pdbx_seq_one_letter_code
_entity_poly.pdbx_strand_id
1 'polypeptide(L)' 'MSCKSCGSANQKKFSAEMGIHFPGLKDIDKPVVWVFADVVVCLDCGTAEFAVPEEELRQLIKGDAAAAG' A
#
# COMPACT_ATOMS: atom_id res chain seq x y z
N MET A 1 12.02 14.59 -8.04
CA MET A 1 11.32 14.68 -6.74
C MET A 1 12.25 14.25 -5.64
N SER A 2 12.16 14.91 -4.52
CA SER A 2 13.03 14.61 -3.39
C SER A 2 12.31 13.74 -2.38
N CYS A 3 13.07 12.88 -1.71
CA CYS A 3 12.54 12.09 -0.61
C CYS A 3 12.17 13.00 0.56
N LYS A 4 10.97 12.82 1.09
CA LYS A 4 10.50 13.65 2.19
C LYS A 4 11.25 13.40 3.49
N SER A 5 11.83 12.21 3.63
CA SER A 5 12.54 11.83 4.85
C SER A 5 13.99 12.29 4.86
N CYS A 6 14.72 12.13 3.76
CA CYS A 6 16.14 12.45 3.73
C CYS A 6 16.53 13.50 2.70
N GLY A 7 15.59 13.93 1.87
CA GLY A 7 15.85 14.96 0.87
C GLY A 7 16.62 14.50 -0.35
N SER A 8 16.88 13.20 -0.47
CA SER A 8 17.63 12.67 -1.60
C SER A 8 16.77 12.65 -2.85
N ALA A 9 17.40 12.87 -4.00
CA ALA A 9 16.72 12.72 -5.28
C ALA A 9 16.90 11.32 -5.85
N ASN A 10 17.57 10.43 -5.14
CA ASN A 10 17.84 9.09 -5.61
C ASN A 10 16.67 8.16 -5.38
N GLN A 11 15.58 8.42 -6.09
CA GLN A 11 14.35 7.64 -5.98
C GLN A 11 14.09 6.88 -7.26
N LYS A 12 13.47 5.71 -7.12
CA LYS A 12 13.13 4.89 -8.26
C LYS A 12 11.75 4.27 -8.08
N LYS A 13 11.03 4.14 -9.17
CA LYS A 13 9.70 3.57 -9.18
C LYS A 13 9.76 2.08 -9.47
N PHE A 14 9.07 1.30 -8.67
CA PHE A 14 8.96 -0.15 -8.83
C PHE A 14 7.50 -0.54 -8.83
N SER A 15 7.19 -1.67 -9.42
CA SER A 15 5.87 -2.26 -9.31
C SER A 15 5.81 -3.10 -8.04
N ALA A 16 4.68 -3.02 -7.35
CA ALA A 16 4.53 -3.74 -6.09
C ALA A 16 3.15 -4.36 -5.96
N GLU A 17 3.12 -5.44 -5.21
CA GLU A 17 1.86 -6.09 -4.82
C GLU A 17 1.91 -6.22 -3.31
N MET A 18 0.82 -5.84 -2.66
CA MET A 18 0.78 -5.96 -1.20
C MET A 18 -0.59 -6.41 -0.74
N GLY A 19 -0.59 -7.20 0.32
CA GLY A 19 -1.81 -7.63 0.95
C GLY A 19 -2.03 -6.79 2.20
N ILE A 20 -3.14 -6.09 2.25
CA ILE A 20 -3.45 -5.24 3.39
C ILE A 20 -4.43 -5.96 4.30
N HIS A 21 -4.06 -6.12 5.56
CA HIS A 21 -4.88 -6.72 6.59
C HIS A 21 -5.59 -5.64 7.38
N PHE A 22 -6.83 -5.90 7.75
CA PHE A 22 -7.56 -4.96 8.59
C PHE A 22 -7.02 -5.05 10.03
N PRO A 23 -6.79 -3.90 10.68
CA PRO A 23 -6.23 -3.91 12.03
C PRO A 23 -7.22 -4.49 13.04
N GLY A 24 -6.68 -5.11 14.09
CA GLY A 24 -7.48 -5.64 15.17
C GLY A 24 -8.14 -6.97 14.87
N LEU A 25 -7.88 -7.57 13.74
CA LEU A 25 -8.47 -8.85 13.39
C LEU A 25 -7.81 -9.97 14.19
N LYS A 26 -8.62 -10.78 14.82
CA LYS A 26 -8.16 -12.01 15.46
C LYS A 26 -8.37 -13.20 14.57
N ASP A 27 -9.26 -13.06 13.61
CA ASP A 27 -9.64 -14.13 12.72
C ASP A 27 -8.83 -14.03 11.42
N ILE A 28 -7.93 -14.96 11.23
CA ILE A 28 -7.08 -14.98 10.06
C ILE A 28 -7.82 -15.42 8.80
N ASP A 29 -9.06 -15.84 8.94
CA ASP A 29 -9.87 -16.24 7.79
C ASP A 29 -10.40 -15.04 7.01
N LYS A 30 -10.26 -13.85 7.55
CA LYS A 30 -10.75 -12.66 6.85
C LYS A 30 -9.89 -12.37 5.65
N PRO A 31 -10.51 -12.00 4.53
CA PRO A 31 -9.75 -11.76 3.31
C PRO A 31 -8.86 -10.52 3.41
N VAL A 32 -7.81 -10.56 2.63
CA VAL A 32 -6.83 -9.49 2.53
C VAL A 32 -7.16 -8.67 1.30
N VAL A 33 -7.04 -7.36 1.40
CA VAL A 33 -7.20 -6.50 0.22
C VAL A 33 -5.87 -6.45 -0.51
N TRP A 34 -5.83 -6.96 -1.72
CA TRP A 34 -4.63 -6.95 -2.54
C TRP A 34 -4.55 -5.65 -3.33
N VAL A 35 -3.42 -4.97 -3.19
CA VAL A 35 -3.18 -3.71 -3.87
C VAL A 35 -2.02 -3.88 -4.85
N PHE A 36 -2.26 -3.52 -6.10
CA PHE A 36 -1.25 -3.54 -7.13
C PHE A 36 -0.97 -2.09 -7.51
N ALA A 37 0.14 -1.56 -7.06
CA ALA A 37 0.44 -0.16 -7.25
C ALA A 37 1.93 0.03 -7.48
N ASP A 38 2.27 1.15 -8.14
CA ASP A 38 3.67 1.53 -8.24
C ASP A 38 4.11 2.13 -6.92
N VAL A 39 5.32 1.79 -6.52
CA VAL A 39 5.91 2.32 -5.30
C VAL A 39 7.19 3.07 -5.66
N VAL A 40 7.35 4.24 -5.09
CA VAL A 40 8.58 5.03 -5.25
C VAL A 40 9.44 4.83 -4.03
N VAL A 41 10.62 4.27 -4.24
CA VAL A 41 11.54 3.94 -3.14
C VAL A 41 12.73 4.86 -3.19
N CYS A 42 13.06 5.45 -2.05
CA CYS A 42 14.31 6.19 -1.91
C CYS A 42 15.41 5.17 -1.69
N LEU A 43 16.38 5.14 -2.59
CA LEU A 43 17.46 4.16 -2.52
C LEU A 43 18.52 4.52 -1.50
N ASP A 44 18.45 5.72 -0.94
CA ASP A 44 19.41 6.15 0.08
C ASP A 44 18.94 5.85 1.49
N CYS A 45 17.66 6.04 1.79
CA CYS A 45 17.16 5.82 3.15
C CYS A 45 16.12 4.70 3.26
N GLY A 46 15.63 4.19 2.14
CA GLY A 46 14.67 3.09 2.14
C GLY A 46 13.22 3.50 2.31
N THR A 47 12.92 4.78 2.40
CA THR A 47 11.54 5.24 2.48
C THR A 47 10.80 4.93 1.19
N ALA A 48 9.60 4.40 1.29
CA ALA A 48 8.78 4.07 0.14
C ALA A 48 7.44 4.78 0.22
N GLU A 49 6.94 5.23 -0.92
CA GLU A 49 5.64 5.91 -1.00
C GLU A 49 4.82 5.31 -2.12
N PHE A 50 3.54 5.18 -1.88
CA PHE A 50 2.60 4.70 -2.90
C PHE A 50 1.21 5.21 -2.57
N ALA A 51 0.31 5.11 -3.56
CA ALA A 51 -1.09 5.47 -3.38
C ALA A 51 -1.96 4.26 -3.68
N VAL A 52 -2.96 4.02 -2.84
CA VAL A 52 -3.88 2.91 -3.04
C VAL A 52 -4.87 3.28 -4.14
N PRO A 53 -5.03 2.43 -5.17
CA PRO A 53 -6.03 2.68 -6.21
C PRO A 53 -7.43 2.81 -5.63
N GLU A 54 -8.27 3.58 -6.32
CA GLU A 54 -9.59 3.91 -5.79
C GLU A 54 -10.45 2.67 -5.51
N GLU A 55 -10.37 1.66 -6.36
CA GLU A 55 -11.17 0.46 -6.17
C GLU A 55 -10.85 -0.25 -4.86
N GLU A 56 -9.55 -0.40 -4.59
CA GLU A 56 -9.11 -1.04 -3.36
C GLU A 56 -9.32 -0.13 -2.16
N LEU A 57 -9.21 1.18 -2.39
CA LEU A 57 -9.47 2.14 -1.33
C LEU A 57 -10.90 2.04 -0.84
N ARG A 58 -11.85 1.84 -1.75
CA ARG A 58 -13.25 1.65 -1.36
C ARG A 58 -13.44 0.42 -0.51
N GLN A 59 -12.73 -0.66 -0.82
CA GLN A 59 -12.80 -1.88 0.00
C GLN A 59 -12.26 -1.64 1.40
N LEU A 60 -11.18 -0.88 1.51
CA LEU A 60 -10.60 -0.55 2.81
C LEU A 60 -11.52 0.33 3.63
N ILE A 61 -12.19 1.27 2.98
CA ILE A 61 -13.14 2.15 3.67
C ILE A 61 -14.32 1.37 4.21
N LYS A 62 -14.80 0.39 3.44
CA LYS A 62 -15.90 -0.47 3.89
C LYS A 62 -15.48 -1.39 5.02
N GLY A 63 -14.19 -1.64 5.16
CA GLY A 63 -13.68 -2.45 6.25
C GLY A 63 -13.81 -3.95 6.05
N ASP A 64 -14.19 -4.40 4.86
CA ASP A 64 -14.37 -5.82 4.61
C ASP A 64 -14.22 -6.11 3.12
N ALA A 65 -13.11 -6.76 2.76
CA ALA A 65 -12.86 -7.10 1.36
C ALA A 65 -13.90 -8.08 0.81
N ALA A 66 -14.42 -8.96 1.64
CA ALA A 66 -15.41 -9.92 1.21
C ALA A 66 -16.76 -9.27 0.92
N ALA A 67 -17.05 -8.18 1.61
CA ALA A 67 -18.31 -7.47 1.43
C ALA A 67 -18.32 -6.65 0.15
N ALA A 68 -17.20 -6.54 -0.50
CA ALA A 68 -17.14 -5.83 -1.76
C ALA A 68 -17.86 -6.56 -2.88
N GLY A 69 -18.19 -7.80 -2.62
CA GLY A 69 -18.97 -8.58 -3.56
C GLY A 69 -20.44 -8.25 -3.50
#